data_43fd04bab145830449a35721c019b20c
#
_entry.id   43fd04bab145830449a35721c019b20c
#
_cell.length_a   1.000
_cell.length_b   1.000
_cell.length_c   1.000
_cell.angle_alpha   90.00
_cell.angle_beta   90.00
_cell.angle_gamma   90.00
#
_symmetry.space_group_name_H-M   'P 1'
#
loop_
_entity.id
_entity.type
_entity.pdbx_description
1 polymer ?
#
loop_
_entity_poly.entity_id
_entity_poly.type
_entity_poly.pdbx_seq_one_letter_code
_entity_poly.pdbx_strand_id
1 'polypeptide(L)'
;QELNGFRTLVLEFEEQVIGSCLIQMEEQFEKSSLKLLWLEILPDFRKQGFGTLLLATLKSLVAQESLLGIHVTCQEEFIPYFEMNDFQLEIGDKEEGVEGYHLMWYLSL
;
A
#
# COMPACT_ATOMS: atom_id res chain seq x y z
N GLN A 1 2.64 3.97 -17.52
CA GLN A 1 2.95 2.76 -18.29
C GLN A 1 3.38 1.64 -17.35
N GLU A 2 2.77 0.48 -17.49
CA GLU A 2 3.09 -0.68 -16.69
C GLU A 2 4.29 -1.42 -17.25
N LEU A 3 5.26 -1.71 -16.36
CA LEU A 3 6.33 -2.65 -16.65
C LEU A 3 6.24 -3.74 -15.59
N ASN A 4 5.96 -4.98 -15.99
CA ASN A 4 5.89 -6.13 -15.08
C ASN A 4 4.88 -5.96 -13.95
N GLY A 5 3.77 -5.26 -14.21
CA GLY A 5 2.75 -5.03 -13.20
C GLY A 5 3.06 -3.94 -12.20
N PHE A 6 4.17 -3.24 -12.36
CA PHE A 6 4.52 -2.10 -11.49
C PHE A 6 3.83 -0.83 -11.95
N ARG A 7 3.37 -0.04 -11.00
CA ARG A 7 2.74 1.25 -11.28
C ARG A 7 3.11 2.23 -10.17
N THR A 8 3.41 3.47 -10.57
CA THR A 8 3.68 4.56 -9.64
C THR A 8 2.50 5.50 -9.62
N LEU A 9 2.04 5.87 -8.43
CA LEU A 9 1.04 6.93 -8.25
C LEU A 9 1.72 8.12 -7.59
N VAL A 10 1.35 9.31 -8.03
CA VAL A 10 1.87 10.54 -7.44
C VAL A 10 0.72 11.37 -6.88
N LEU A 11 1.01 12.09 -5.81
CA LEU A 11 0.07 13.03 -5.21
C LEU A 11 0.59 14.44 -5.45
N GLU A 12 -0.22 15.25 -6.12
CA GLU A 12 0.12 16.65 -6.39
C GLU A 12 -0.72 17.56 -5.52
N PHE A 13 -0.09 18.60 -5.02
CA PHE A 13 -0.74 19.66 -4.26
C PHE A 13 -0.13 20.99 -4.67
N GLU A 14 -0.98 21.91 -5.13
CA GLU A 14 -0.54 23.24 -5.61
C GLU A 14 0.61 23.12 -6.64
N GLU A 15 0.42 22.28 -7.64
CA GLU A 15 1.37 22.08 -8.75
C GLU A 15 2.71 21.47 -8.34
N GLN A 16 2.79 20.92 -7.14
CA GLN A 16 3.98 20.26 -6.63
C GLN A 16 3.66 18.79 -6.33
N VAL A 17 4.56 17.88 -6.72
CA VAL A 17 4.46 16.48 -6.30
C VAL A 17 4.94 16.39 -4.86
N ILE A 18 4.04 16.05 -3.95
CA ILE A 18 4.32 16.00 -2.52
C ILE A 18 4.38 14.58 -1.96
N GLY A 19 3.96 13.61 -2.75
CA GLY A 19 4.00 12.23 -2.32
C GLY A 19 3.89 11.28 -3.49
N SER A 20 4.26 10.03 -3.24
CA SER A 20 4.14 8.99 -4.25
C SER A 20 4.13 7.62 -3.60
N CYS A 21 3.68 6.63 -4.34
CA CYS A 21 3.80 5.25 -3.93
C CYS A 21 4.05 4.37 -5.13
N LEU A 22 4.68 3.23 -4.89
CA LEU A 22 4.95 2.22 -5.90
C LEU A 22 4.15 0.98 -5.54
N ILE A 23 3.37 0.51 -6.49
CA ILE A 23 2.55 -0.68 -6.31
C ILE A 23 2.87 -1.70 -7.39
N GLN A 24 2.60 -2.96 -7.06
CA GLN A 24 2.76 -4.06 -7.97
C GLN A 24 1.52 -4.94 -7.90
N MET A 25 1.03 -5.38 -9.06
CA MET A 25 -0.03 -6.36 -9.09
C MET A 25 0.56 -7.73 -8.77
N GLU A 26 -0.02 -8.39 -7.77
CA GLU A 26 0.33 -9.77 -7.43
C GLU A 26 -0.83 -10.69 -7.76
N GLU A 27 -0.54 -11.80 -8.41
CA GLU A 27 -1.53 -12.82 -8.67
C GLU A 27 -1.18 -14.07 -7.85
N GLN A 28 -2.18 -14.60 -7.16
CA GLN A 28 -2.03 -15.82 -6.39
C GLN A 28 -3.31 -16.63 -6.49
N PHE A 29 -3.25 -17.81 -7.06
CA PHE A 29 -4.41 -18.71 -7.22
C PHE A 29 -5.54 -18.04 -7.95
N GLU A 30 -5.76 -17.57 -8.88
CA GLU A 30 -6.90 -16.92 -9.56
C GLU A 30 -7.35 -15.59 -8.91
N LYS A 31 -6.65 -15.14 -7.86
CA LYS A 31 -6.97 -13.87 -7.21
C LYS A 31 -5.80 -12.93 -7.30
N SER A 32 -6.11 -11.66 -7.49
CA SER A 32 -5.09 -10.61 -7.58
C SER A 32 -5.21 -9.65 -6.40
N SER A 33 -4.09 -9.16 -5.95
CA SER A 33 -4.03 -8.12 -4.93
C SER A 33 -2.97 -7.10 -5.32
N LEU A 34 -2.99 -5.94 -4.66
CA LEU A 34 -1.94 -4.95 -4.82
C LEU A 34 -0.90 -5.16 -3.74
N LYS A 35 0.37 -5.09 -4.14
CA LYS A 35 1.46 -5.01 -3.19
C LYS A 35 1.96 -3.57 -3.16
N LEU A 36 1.92 -2.97 -1.98
CA LEU A 36 2.48 -1.63 -1.76
C LEU A 36 3.95 -1.80 -1.45
N LEU A 37 4.80 -1.37 -2.39
CA LEU A 37 6.25 -1.54 -2.25
C LEU A 37 6.89 -0.41 -1.46
N TRP A 38 6.44 0.82 -1.67
CA TRP A 38 6.81 1.94 -0.83
C TRP A 38 5.81 3.07 -0.99
N LEU A 39 5.80 3.93 0.03
CA LEU A 39 4.96 5.11 0.07
C LEU A 39 5.78 6.20 0.73
N GLU A 40 5.82 7.37 0.11
CA GLU A 40 6.60 8.49 0.62
C GLU A 40 5.83 9.80 0.49
N ILE A 41 5.88 10.57 1.56
CA ILE A 41 5.36 11.93 1.58
C ILE A 41 6.54 12.85 1.91
N LEU A 42 6.69 13.95 1.18
CA LEU A 42 7.75 14.92 1.46
C LEU A 42 7.67 15.39 2.91
N PRO A 43 8.83 15.62 3.57
CA PRO A 43 8.84 15.94 5.00
C PRO A 43 7.92 17.08 5.42
N ASP A 44 7.85 18.16 4.63
CA ASP A 44 7.03 19.32 4.96
C ASP A 44 5.53 19.06 4.88
N PHE A 45 5.14 17.93 4.28
CA PHE A 45 3.73 17.57 4.10
C PHE A 45 3.30 16.37 4.93
N ARG A 46 4.18 15.90 5.81
CA ARG A 46 3.86 14.76 6.68
C ARG A 46 2.92 15.15 7.81
N LYS A 47 2.26 14.17 8.41
CA LYS A 47 1.34 14.34 9.53
C LYS A 47 0.11 15.21 9.19
N GLN A 48 -0.26 15.25 7.91
CA GLN A 48 -1.40 16.01 7.43
C GLN A 48 -2.44 15.13 6.73
N GLY A 49 -2.28 13.82 6.80
CA GLY A 49 -3.23 12.88 6.21
C GLY A 49 -2.99 12.53 4.75
N PHE A 50 -1.91 13.01 4.14
CA PHE A 50 -1.66 12.73 2.72
C PHE A 50 -1.32 11.26 2.45
N GLY A 51 -0.60 10.60 3.36
CA GLY A 51 -0.36 9.17 3.23
C GLY A 51 -1.65 8.37 3.29
N THR A 52 -2.53 8.73 4.20
CA THR A 52 -3.85 8.12 4.32
C THR A 52 -4.67 8.36 3.06
N LEU A 53 -4.55 9.53 2.44
CA LEU A 53 -5.21 9.83 1.18
C LEU A 53 -4.72 8.91 0.05
N LEU A 54 -3.40 8.69 -0.03
CA LEU A 54 -2.85 7.74 -1.00
C LEU A 54 -3.37 6.31 -0.75
N LEU A 55 -3.40 5.88 0.50
CA LEU A 55 -3.95 4.57 0.84
C LEU A 55 -5.43 4.47 0.46
N ALA A 56 -6.21 5.52 0.69
CA ALA A 56 -7.61 5.54 0.31
C ALA A 56 -7.78 5.41 -1.21
N THR A 57 -6.88 6.05 -1.97
CA THR A 57 -6.88 5.94 -3.43
C THR A 57 -6.60 4.50 -3.87
N LEU A 58 -5.65 3.84 -3.22
CA LEU A 58 -5.35 2.43 -3.51
C LEU A 58 -6.53 1.53 -3.16
N LYS A 59 -7.21 1.79 -2.05
CA LYS A 59 -8.40 1.04 -1.66
C LYS A 59 -9.51 1.19 -2.70
N SER A 60 -9.69 2.39 -3.24
CA SER A 60 -10.64 2.63 -4.33
C SER A 60 -10.27 1.86 -5.59
N LEU A 61 -8.99 1.82 -5.92
CA LEU A 61 -8.51 1.07 -7.07
C LEU A 61 -8.79 -0.43 -6.92
N VAL A 62 -8.57 -0.96 -5.72
CA VAL A 62 -8.89 -2.36 -5.41
C VAL A 62 -10.36 -2.63 -5.66
N ALA A 63 -11.24 -1.73 -5.21
CA ALA A 63 -12.68 -1.89 -5.40
C ALA A 63 -13.06 -1.80 -6.88
N GLN A 64 -12.49 -0.86 -7.62
CA GLN A 64 -12.79 -0.68 -9.03
C GLN A 64 -12.37 -1.88 -9.88
N GLU A 65 -11.25 -2.48 -9.56
CA GLU A 65 -10.71 -3.60 -10.33
C GLU A 65 -11.03 -4.97 -9.73
N SER A 66 -11.86 -4.99 -8.70
CA SER A 66 -12.31 -6.22 -8.04
C SER A 66 -11.14 -7.07 -7.54
N LEU A 67 -10.15 -6.42 -6.94
CA LEU A 67 -9.01 -7.10 -6.36
C LEU A 67 -9.32 -7.57 -4.95
N LEU A 68 -8.49 -8.44 -4.42
CA LEU A 68 -8.66 -8.99 -3.07
C LEU A 68 -8.38 -7.96 -1.98
N GLY A 69 -7.32 -7.19 -2.15
CA GLY A 69 -6.90 -6.23 -1.14
C GLY A 69 -5.53 -5.66 -1.43
N ILE A 70 -4.90 -5.13 -0.38
CA ILE A 70 -3.58 -4.51 -0.45
C ILE A 70 -2.66 -5.22 0.55
N HIS A 71 -1.50 -5.63 0.07
CA HIS A 71 -0.47 -6.25 0.90
C HIS A 71 0.69 -5.26 1.08
N VAL A 72 1.19 -5.12 2.30
CA VAL A 72 2.36 -4.29 2.58
C VAL A 72 3.31 -5.05 3.51
N THR A 73 4.60 -4.83 3.33
CA THR A 73 5.64 -5.29 4.24
C THR A 73 6.33 -4.05 4.78
N CYS A 74 6.41 -3.93 6.11
CA CYS A 74 6.99 -2.76 6.74
C CYS A 74 7.77 -3.13 7.98
N GLN A 75 8.56 -2.18 8.47
CA GLN A 75 9.27 -2.32 9.73
C GLN A 75 8.30 -2.11 10.89
N GLU A 76 8.68 -2.62 12.05
CA GLU A 76 7.83 -2.60 13.25
C GLU A 76 7.28 -1.21 13.58
N GLU A 77 8.10 -0.18 13.41
CA GLU A 77 7.72 1.19 13.74
C GLU A 77 6.54 1.71 12.93
N PHE A 78 6.29 1.12 11.75
CA PHE A 78 5.19 1.55 10.89
C PHE A 78 3.90 0.73 11.06
N ILE A 79 3.93 -0.31 11.88
CA ILE A 79 2.74 -1.13 12.13
C ILE A 79 1.57 -0.30 12.63
N PRO A 80 1.74 0.58 13.64
CA PRO A 80 0.61 1.38 14.13
C PRO A 80 -0.02 2.24 13.05
N TYR A 81 0.79 2.78 12.14
CA TYR A 81 0.29 3.62 11.06
C TYR A 81 -0.63 2.81 10.14
N PHE A 82 -0.20 1.62 9.74
CA PHE A 82 -1.02 0.79 8.87
C PHE A 82 -2.25 0.25 9.58
N GLU A 83 -2.13 -0.10 10.86
CA GLU A 83 -3.29 -0.53 11.63
C GLU A 83 -4.33 0.58 11.77
N MET A 84 -3.91 1.83 11.92
CA MET A 84 -4.82 2.98 11.92
C MET A 84 -5.55 3.13 10.58
N ASN A 85 -4.98 2.60 9.52
CA ASN A 85 -5.58 2.64 8.18
C ASN A 85 -6.26 1.31 7.83
N ASP A 86 -6.65 0.55 8.85
CA ASP A 86 -7.44 -0.68 8.73
C ASP A 86 -6.70 -1.88 8.14
N PHE A 87 -5.38 -1.83 8.14
CA PHE A 87 -4.59 -3.01 7.79
C PHE A 87 -4.47 -3.92 9.01
N GLN A 88 -4.38 -5.19 8.77
CA GLN A 88 -4.24 -6.20 9.81
C GLN A 88 -2.89 -6.88 9.70
N LEU A 89 -2.21 -7.02 10.84
CA LEU A 89 -0.96 -7.73 10.90
C LEU A 89 -1.21 -9.22 10.67
N GLU A 90 -0.51 -9.77 9.69
CA GLU A 90 -0.60 -11.19 9.40
C GLU A 90 0.40 -11.95 10.27
N ILE A 91 -0.12 -12.88 11.06
CA ILE A 91 0.70 -13.75 11.89
C ILE A 91 0.90 -15.03 11.13
N GLY A 92 2.11 -15.25 10.64
CA GLY A 92 2.42 -16.46 9.90
C GLY A 92 3.92 -16.73 9.95
N ASP A 93 4.32 -17.84 9.35
CA ASP A 93 5.73 -18.15 9.24
C ASP A 93 6.41 -17.09 8.39
N LYS A 94 7.46 -16.49 8.94
CA LYS A 94 8.29 -15.58 8.16
C LYS A 94 8.98 -16.38 7.07
N GLU A 95 8.83 -15.95 5.84
CA GLU A 95 9.64 -16.50 4.76
C GLU A 95 11.09 -16.19 5.03
N GLU A 96 11.97 -17.19 4.83
CA GLU A 96 13.40 -16.98 4.98
C GLU A 96 13.86 -15.87 4.04
N GLY A 97 14.58 -14.90 4.60
CA GLY A 97 15.14 -13.79 3.84
C GLY A 97 14.22 -12.59 3.65
N VAL A 98 13.00 -12.65 4.15
CA VAL A 98 12.11 -11.48 4.11
C VAL A 98 12.19 -10.76 5.45
N GLU A 99 12.69 -9.52 5.42
CA GLU A 99 12.73 -8.68 6.60
C GLU A 99 11.43 -7.88 6.68
N GLY A 100 10.88 -7.78 7.90
CA GLY A 100 9.73 -6.96 8.16
C GLY A 100 8.47 -7.73 8.49
N TYR A 101 7.42 -6.97 8.66
CA TYR A 101 6.12 -7.48 9.08
C TYR A 101 5.15 -7.33 7.92
N HIS A 102 4.29 -8.35 7.73
CA HIS A 102 3.30 -8.36 6.67
C HIS A 102 1.96 -7.90 7.20
N LEU A 103 1.34 -6.96 6.52
CA LEU A 103 -0.01 -6.52 6.83
C LEU A 103 -0.88 -6.58 5.58
N MET A 104 -2.17 -6.80 5.79
CA MET A 104 -3.15 -6.86 4.71
C MET A 104 -4.35 -5.98 5.02
N TRP A 105 -4.84 -5.33 4.00
CA TRP A 105 -6.17 -4.76 4.01
C TRP A 105 -7.00 -5.53 2.98
N TYR A 106 -8.14 -6.07 3.40
CA TYR A 106 -9.02 -6.83 2.51
C TYR A 106 -10.23 -6.00 2.12
N LEU A 107 -10.62 -6.11 0.84
CA LEU A 107 -11.84 -5.47 0.38
C LEU A 107 -13.03 -6.14 1.07
N SER A 108 -13.86 -5.35 1.73
CA SER A 108 -15.09 -5.84 2.37
C SER A 108 -16.24 -5.72 1.39
N LEU A 109 -17.00 -6.78 1.28
CA LEU A 109 -18.20 -6.81 0.43
C LEU A 109 -19.45 -6.59 1.26
#